data_0b8f3f11c24f6bc22357aa94b615a442
#
_entry.id   0b8f3f11c24f6bc22357aa94b615a442
#
_cell.length_a   1.000
_cell.length_b   1.000
_cell.length_c   1.000
_cell.angle_alpha   90.00
_cell.angle_beta   90.00
_cell.angle_gamma   90.00
#
_symmetry.space_group_name_H-M   'P 1'
#
loop_
_entity.id
_entity.type
_entity.pdbx_description
1 polymer ?
#
loop_
_entity_poly.entity_id
_entity_poly.type
_entity_poly.pdbx_seq_one_letter_code
_entity_poly.pdbx_strand_id
1 'polypeptide(L)'
;MKEFPMCPDCAKEYYDPATRRYDAQPVCCNECGPEVYLIGREERGRDAIIYTRRTIAEGGIVAIKGIGGFHLCCDATNEEAVKRLRELKKRPAKPFAVMAKDLESVKKECLVSEEQEKILTGHQKPILLLDKKEDGEETLCESIAPGNPKVGVMLPYAPVQLLLLSLIHISE
;
A
#
# COMPACT_ATOMS: atom_id res chain seq x y z
N MET A 1 4.18 8.89 27.82
CA MET A 1 2.77 8.48 28.06
C MET A 1 1.82 9.65 28.34
N LYS A 2 2.28 10.79 28.86
CA LYS A 2 1.40 11.97 29.05
C LYS A 2 0.77 12.48 27.73
N GLU A 3 1.44 12.30 26.61
CA GLU A 3 0.97 12.72 25.27
C GLU A 3 0.06 11.69 24.58
N PHE A 4 -0.10 10.48 25.18
CA PHE A 4 -0.94 9.40 24.69
C PHE A 4 -1.92 8.97 25.77
N PRO A 5 -3.01 9.71 25.97
CA PRO A 5 -4.01 9.33 26.97
C PRO A 5 -4.62 7.98 26.61
N MET A 6 -4.60 7.07 27.54
CA MET A 6 -5.24 5.77 27.39
C MET A 6 -6.74 5.90 27.63
N CYS A 7 -7.56 5.21 26.82
CA CYS A 7 -8.97 5.04 27.17
C CYS A 7 -9.10 4.20 28.46
N PRO A 8 -10.23 4.22 29.15
CA PRO A 8 -10.40 3.53 30.42
C PRO A 8 -10.04 2.04 30.38
N ASP A 9 -10.37 1.36 29.29
CA ASP A 9 -10.08 -0.07 29.11
C ASP A 9 -8.59 -0.33 28.92
N CYS A 10 -7.91 0.46 28.10
CA CYS A 10 -6.46 0.37 27.93
C CYS A 10 -5.74 0.70 29.22
N ALA A 11 -6.20 1.67 30.00
CA ALA A 11 -5.63 2.03 31.29
C ALA A 11 -5.77 0.87 32.29
N LYS A 12 -6.95 0.24 32.36
CA LYS A 12 -7.18 -0.93 33.20
C LYS A 12 -6.23 -2.07 32.87
N GLU A 13 -6.09 -2.43 31.58
CA GLU A 13 -5.16 -3.48 31.14
C GLU A 13 -3.69 -3.14 31.42
N TYR A 14 -3.33 -1.87 31.26
CA TYR A 14 -1.96 -1.40 31.47
C TYR A 14 -1.52 -1.48 32.95
N TYR A 15 -2.42 -1.17 33.89
CA TYR A 15 -2.11 -1.16 35.29
C TYR A 15 -2.38 -2.49 36.01
N ASP A 16 -3.01 -3.47 35.37
CA ASP A 16 -3.30 -4.77 35.97
C ASP A 16 -2.16 -5.78 35.68
N PRO A 17 -1.38 -6.17 36.75
CA PRO A 17 -0.29 -7.13 36.61
C PRO A 17 -0.71 -8.51 36.06
N ALA A 18 -2.01 -8.85 36.14
CA ALA A 18 -2.52 -10.12 35.66
C ALA A 18 -2.76 -10.13 34.13
N THR A 19 -2.68 -8.99 33.46
CA THR A 19 -2.91 -8.89 32.02
C THR A 19 -1.61 -8.98 31.21
N ARG A 20 -1.72 -9.43 29.94
CA ARG A 20 -0.60 -9.45 29.00
C ARG A 20 -0.09 -8.04 28.65
N ARG A 21 -0.88 -7.01 28.89
CA ARG A 21 -0.55 -5.62 28.56
C ARG A 21 -0.06 -4.80 29.74
N TYR A 22 0.22 -5.44 30.85
CA TYR A 22 0.82 -4.76 31.99
C TYR A 22 2.12 -4.08 31.59
N ASP A 23 2.19 -2.79 31.84
CA ASP A 23 3.35 -1.92 31.55
C ASP A 23 3.89 -2.02 30.11
N ALA A 24 3.04 -2.42 29.16
CA ALA A 24 3.43 -2.57 27.75
C ALA A 24 3.50 -1.21 27.04
N GLN A 25 4.56 -0.97 26.26
CA GLN A 25 4.68 0.25 25.46
C GLN A 25 3.56 0.41 24.40
N PRO A 26 3.20 -0.62 23.61
CA PRO A 26 2.16 -0.49 22.61
C PRO A 26 0.77 -0.81 23.18
N VAL A 27 0.28 0.03 24.07
CA VAL A 27 -1.10 -0.09 24.58
C VAL A 27 -2.02 0.80 23.75
N CYS A 28 -2.83 0.19 22.90
CA CYS A 28 -3.93 0.87 22.21
C CYS A 28 -5.08 -0.11 21.92
N CYS A 29 -6.29 0.40 21.97
CA CYS A 29 -7.52 -0.31 21.59
C CYS A 29 -8.04 0.18 20.23
N ASN A 30 -9.15 -0.41 19.74
CA ASN A 30 -9.78 0.01 18.49
C ASN A 30 -10.31 1.44 18.51
N GLU A 31 -10.58 1.99 19.70
CA GLU A 31 -11.06 3.37 19.87
C GLU A 31 -9.89 4.37 19.93
N CYS A 32 -8.79 3.99 20.55
CA CYS A 32 -7.63 4.85 20.74
C CYS A 32 -6.40 4.46 19.91
N GLY A 33 -6.53 3.46 19.05
CA GLY A 33 -5.49 3.01 18.12
C GLY A 33 -5.23 3.97 16.98
N PRO A 34 -4.24 3.67 16.11
CA PRO A 34 -3.98 4.46 14.92
C PRO A 34 -5.20 4.54 14.02
N GLU A 35 -5.57 5.74 13.63
CA GLU A 35 -6.66 6.00 12.70
C GLU A 35 -6.11 6.63 11.40
N VAL A 36 -6.61 6.19 10.26
CA VAL A 36 -6.36 6.86 8.99
C VAL A 36 -7.37 7.98 8.79
N TYR A 37 -6.93 9.10 8.21
CA TYR A 37 -7.80 10.23 7.87
C TYR A 37 -7.31 10.92 6.60
N LEU A 38 -8.20 11.66 5.95
CA LEU A 38 -7.87 12.48 4.78
C LEU A 38 -7.52 13.90 5.22
N ILE A 39 -6.33 14.37 4.80
CA ILE A 39 -5.92 15.74 5.07
C ILE A 39 -6.82 16.70 4.27
N GLY A 40 -7.40 17.69 4.97
CA GLY A 40 -8.31 18.67 4.36
C GLY A 40 -9.73 18.18 4.13
N ARG A 41 -10.12 17.04 4.70
CA ARG A 41 -11.46 16.46 4.62
C ARG A 41 -11.90 15.90 5.97
N GLU A 42 -13.19 15.58 6.09
CA GLU A 42 -13.77 15.05 7.34
C GLU A 42 -13.70 13.54 7.45
N GLU A 43 -13.49 12.83 6.31
CA GLU A 43 -13.49 11.38 6.26
C GLU A 43 -12.34 10.78 7.08
N ARG A 44 -12.71 9.83 7.96
CA ARG A 44 -11.81 9.12 8.87
C ARG A 44 -12.04 7.61 8.83
N GLY A 45 -11.08 6.84 9.29
CA GLY A 45 -11.18 5.40 9.44
C GLY A 45 -11.62 4.72 8.14
N ARG A 46 -12.72 3.98 8.21
CA ARG A 46 -13.28 3.25 7.06
C ARG A 46 -13.67 4.17 5.90
N ASP A 47 -14.24 5.33 6.19
CA ASP A 47 -14.73 6.26 5.16
C ASP A 47 -13.55 6.88 4.40
N ALA A 48 -12.44 7.18 5.08
CA ALA A 48 -11.21 7.61 4.45
C ALA A 48 -10.65 6.56 3.47
N ILE A 49 -10.68 5.28 3.84
CA ILE A 49 -10.26 4.18 2.97
C ILE A 49 -11.18 4.06 1.75
N ILE A 50 -12.50 4.08 1.96
CA ILE A 50 -13.50 4.00 0.88
C ILE A 50 -13.32 5.17 -0.10
N TYR A 51 -13.19 6.38 0.41
CA TYR A 51 -12.96 7.57 -0.41
C TYR A 51 -11.68 7.47 -1.23
N THR A 52 -10.57 7.07 -0.59
CA THR A 52 -9.27 6.90 -1.26
C THR A 52 -9.36 5.87 -2.39
N ARG A 53 -9.97 4.71 -2.13
CA ARG A 53 -10.17 3.66 -3.14
C ARG A 53 -10.98 4.16 -4.33
N ARG A 54 -12.09 4.85 -4.07
CA ARG A 54 -12.92 5.43 -5.12
C ARG A 54 -12.15 6.46 -5.94
N THR A 55 -11.39 7.35 -5.29
CA THR A 55 -10.56 8.35 -5.97
C THR A 55 -9.54 7.68 -6.91
N ILE A 56 -8.86 6.61 -6.47
CA ILE A 56 -7.91 5.87 -7.30
C ILE A 56 -8.63 5.19 -8.46
N ALA A 57 -9.77 4.52 -8.22
CA ALA A 57 -10.56 3.84 -9.26
C ALA A 57 -11.10 4.80 -10.33
N GLU A 58 -11.38 6.04 -9.94
CA GLU A 58 -11.80 7.12 -10.85
C GLU A 58 -10.59 7.78 -11.56
N GLY A 59 -9.39 7.20 -11.44
CA GLY A 59 -8.16 7.68 -12.06
C GLY A 59 -7.46 8.80 -11.29
N GLY A 60 -7.81 9.04 -10.04
CA GLY A 60 -7.16 10.03 -9.18
C GLY A 60 -5.77 9.59 -8.70
N ILE A 61 -5.01 10.56 -8.20
CA ILE A 61 -3.70 10.34 -7.56
C ILE A 61 -3.81 10.72 -6.10
N VAL A 62 -3.37 9.84 -5.20
CA VAL A 62 -3.46 10.05 -3.75
C VAL A 62 -2.08 9.90 -3.11
N ALA A 63 -1.74 10.79 -2.19
CA ALA A 63 -0.55 10.64 -1.35
C ALA A 63 -0.92 9.85 -0.08
N ILE A 64 -0.34 8.68 0.09
CA ILE A 64 -0.62 7.78 1.20
C ILE A 64 0.58 7.72 2.14
N LYS A 65 0.38 7.98 3.42
CA LYS A 65 1.41 7.87 4.44
C LYS A 65 1.67 6.39 4.75
N GLY A 66 2.80 5.88 4.31
CA GLY A 66 3.33 4.58 4.70
C GLY A 66 4.17 4.64 5.97
N ILE A 67 4.94 3.59 6.27
CA ILE A 67 5.81 3.52 7.45
C ILE A 67 6.96 4.53 7.34
N GLY A 68 7.65 4.58 6.20
CA GLY A 68 8.83 5.42 6.00
C GLY A 68 8.56 6.83 5.46
N GLY A 69 7.43 7.05 4.78
CA GLY A 69 7.15 8.31 4.09
C GLY A 69 5.81 8.30 3.38
N PHE A 70 5.61 9.26 2.47
CA PHE A 70 4.43 9.31 1.61
C PHE A 70 4.71 8.62 0.27
N HIS A 71 3.75 7.84 -0.18
CA HIS A 71 3.71 7.23 -1.50
C HIS A 71 2.65 7.93 -2.34
N LEU A 72 3.02 8.36 -3.54
CA LEU A 72 2.04 8.85 -4.52
C LEU A 72 1.51 7.66 -5.31
N CYS A 73 0.23 7.39 -5.16
CA CYS A 73 -0.42 6.18 -5.67
C CYS A 73 -1.50 6.54 -6.67
N CYS A 74 -1.58 5.76 -7.76
CA CYS A 74 -2.69 5.76 -8.71
C CYS A 74 -2.93 4.32 -9.20
N ASP A 75 -3.97 4.13 -10.00
CA ASP A 75 -4.24 2.84 -10.65
C ASP A 75 -3.18 2.55 -11.73
N ALA A 76 -2.47 1.44 -11.58
CA ALA A 76 -1.41 0.99 -12.48
C ALA A 76 -1.96 0.48 -13.84
N THR A 77 -3.25 0.25 -13.95
CA THR A 77 -3.93 -0.13 -15.19
C THR A 77 -4.45 1.09 -15.98
N ASN A 78 -4.46 2.27 -15.34
CA ASN A 78 -4.96 3.50 -15.93
C ASN A 78 -3.81 4.33 -16.53
N GLU A 79 -3.63 4.25 -17.84
CA GLU A 79 -2.57 4.93 -18.59
C GLU A 79 -2.54 6.44 -18.36
N GLU A 80 -3.71 7.09 -18.32
CA GLU A 80 -3.81 8.55 -18.14
C GLU A 80 -3.43 8.95 -16.69
N ALA A 81 -3.80 8.16 -15.70
CA ALA A 81 -3.42 8.39 -14.32
C ALA A 81 -1.90 8.27 -14.13
N VAL A 82 -1.28 7.24 -14.73
CA VAL A 82 0.17 7.03 -14.65
C VAL A 82 0.94 8.13 -15.40
N LYS A 83 0.48 8.57 -16.57
CA LYS A 83 1.08 9.70 -17.29
C LYS A 83 1.06 10.98 -16.44
N ARG A 84 -0.09 11.32 -15.84
CA ARG A 84 -0.19 12.47 -14.93
C ARG A 84 0.75 12.34 -13.74
N LEU A 85 0.88 11.14 -13.17
CA LEU A 85 1.82 10.91 -12.07
C LEU A 85 3.26 11.15 -12.52
N ARG A 86 3.64 10.74 -13.76
CA ARG A 86 4.95 11.03 -14.35
C ARG A 86 5.22 12.51 -14.47
N GLU A 87 4.26 13.27 -14.95
CA GLU A 87 4.34 14.72 -15.09
C GLU A 87 4.51 15.39 -13.73
N LEU A 88 3.69 15.04 -12.73
CA LEU A 88 3.77 15.57 -11.37
C LEU A 88 5.14 15.29 -10.72
N LYS A 89 5.68 14.09 -10.91
CA LYS A 89 7.00 13.70 -10.39
C LYS A 89 8.16 14.20 -11.24
N LYS A 90 7.92 14.79 -12.42
CA LYS A 90 8.95 15.13 -13.43
C LYS A 90 9.87 13.94 -13.72
N ARG A 91 9.27 12.77 -13.90
CA ARG A 91 9.96 11.48 -14.04
C ARG A 91 9.57 10.80 -15.36
N PRO A 92 10.13 11.25 -16.51
CA PRO A 92 9.64 10.86 -17.83
C PRO A 92 9.87 9.38 -18.18
N ALA A 93 11.01 8.80 -17.77
CA ALA A 93 11.42 7.46 -18.22
C ALA A 93 11.66 6.45 -17.11
N LYS A 94 12.04 6.87 -15.90
CA LYS A 94 12.38 5.94 -14.81
C LYS A 94 11.16 5.09 -14.42
N PRO A 95 11.24 3.75 -14.39
CA PRO A 95 10.11 2.87 -14.05
C PRO A 95 9.51 3.19 -12.68
N PHE A 96 8.20 2.99 -12.56
CA PHE A 96 7.50 2.94 -11.28
C PHE A 96 7.46 1.50 -10.75
N ALA A 97 7.40 1.35 -9.44
CA ALA A 97 7.11 0.07 -8.83
C ALA A 97 5.58 -0.12 -8.74
N VAL A 98 5.13 -1.35 -8.86
CA VAL A 98 3.73 -1.75 -8.72
C VAL A 98 3.54 -2.52 -7.42
N MET A 99 2.57 -2.13 -6.62
CA MET A 99 2.14 -2.90 -5.47
C MET A 99 0.97 -3.77 -5.88
N ALA A 100 1.18 -5.07 -5.96
CA ALA A 100 0.13 -6.04 -6.27
C ALA A 100 -0.60 -6.47 -5.00
N LYS A 101 -1.89 -6.77 -5.12
CA LYS A 101 -2.73 -7.23 -4.01
C LYS A 101 -2.18 -8.49 -3.34
N ASP A 102 -1.79 -9.46 -4.15
CA ASP A 102 -1.32 -10.78 -3.75
C ASP A 102 -0.40 -11.40 -4.81
N LEU A 103 0.19 -12.54 -4.49
CA LEU A 103 1.08 -13.27 -5.39
C LEU A 103 0.39 -13.74 -6.67
N GLU A 104 -0.89 -14.12 -6.58
CA GLU A 104 -1.65 -14.57 -7.75
C GLU A 104 -1.81 -13.45 -8.78
N SER A 105 -2.06 -12.23 -8.30
CA SER A 105 -2.08 -11.03 -9.15
C SER A 105 -0.72 -10.79 -9.83
N VAL A 106 0.39 -11.00 -9.11
CA VAL A 106 1.74 -10.90 -9.71
C VAL A 106 1.96 -11.95 -10.78
N LYS A 107 1.56 -13.21 -10.51
CA LYS A 107 1.73 -14.34 -11.45
C LYS A 107 0.90 -14.19 -12.73
N LYS A 108 -0.13 -13.38 -12.75
CA LYS A 108 -0.89 -13.06 -13.97
C LYS A 108 -0.09 -12.19 -14.94
N GLU A 109 0.66 -11.23 -14.43
CA GLU A 109 1.39 -10.22 -15.20
C GLU A 109 2.87 -10.57 -15.42
N CYS A 110 3.47 -11.35 -14.52
CA CYS A 110 4.91 -11.57 -14.49
C CYS A 110 5.29 -13.05 -14.40
N LEU A 111 6.46 -13.37 -14.91
CA LEU A 111 7.12 -14.64 -14.68
C LEU A 111 7.73 -14.63 -13.27
N VAL A 112 7.35 -15.61 -12.45
CA VAL A 112 7.80 -15.72 -11.06
C VAL A 112 8.36 -17.09 -10.78
N SER A 113 9.65 -17.18 -10.44
CA SER A 113 10.27 -18.43 -10.00
C SER A 113 9.92 -18.74 -8.53
N GLU A 114 10.14 -19.98 -8.09
CA GLU A 114 9.92 -20.37 -6.69
C GLU A 114 10.78 -19.56 -5.70
N GLU A 115 11.99 -19.18 -6.09
CA GLU A 115 12.87 -18.36 -5.26
C GLU A 115 12.33 -16.92 -5.15
N GLN A 116 11.87 -16.36 -6.27
CA GLN A 116 11.25 -15.03 -6.32
C GLN A 116 9.96 -15.00 -5.51
N GLU A 117 9.16 -16.06 -5.55
CA GLU A 117 7.97 -16.20 -4.72
C GLU A 117 8.29 -16.15 -3.23
N LYS A 118 9.31 -16.91 -2.78
CA LYS A 118 9.77 -16.89 -1.39
C LYS A 118 10.24 -15.50 -0.95
N ILE A 119 10.92 -14.77 -1.83
CA ILE A 119 11.37 -13.39 -1.55
C ILE A 119 10.17 -12.44 -1.44
N LEU A 120 9.25 -12.46 -2.41
CA LEU A 120 8.07 -11.58 -2.42
C LEU A 120 7.16 -11.81 -1.22
N THR A 121 6.94 -13.08 -0.84
CA THR A 121 6.07 -13.46 0.27
C THR A 121 6.75 -13.34 1.62
N GLY A 122 8.09 -13.23 1.65
CA GLY A 122 8.88 -13.02 2.86
C GLY A 122 8.47 -11.76 3.62
N HIS A 123 8.93 -11.63 4.85
CA HIS A 123 8.58 -10.49 5.74
C HIS A 123 9.22 -9.17 5.31
N GLN A 124 10.30 -9.19 4.54
CA GLN A 124 11.00 -7.99 4.06
C GLN A 124 10.20 -7.21 3.01
N LYS A 125 9.32 -7.89 2.26
CA LYS A 125 8.49 -7.28 1.20
C LYS A 125 9.28 -6.35 0.27
N PRO A 126 10.38 -6.79 -0.36
CA PRO A 126 11.19 -5.94 -1.23
C PRO A 126 10.46 -5.64 -2.54
N ILE A 127 10.92 -4.61 -3.24
CA ILE A 127 10.61 -4.42 -4.66
C ILE A 127 11.49 -5.38 -5.45
N LEU A 128 10.88 -6.30 -6.19
CA LEU A 128 11.55 -7.27 -7.03
C LEU A 128 11.32 -6.96 -8.50
N LEU A 129 12.39 -6.95 -9.31
CA LEU A 129 12.29 -6.78 -10.75
C LEU A 129 11.95 -8.12 -11.40
N LEU A 130 10.79 -8.19 -12.03
CA LEU A 130 10.27 -9.39 -12.67
C LEU A 130 10.10 -9.17 -14.17
N ASP A 131 10.30 -10.24 -14.95
CA ASP A 131 10.01 -10.23 -16.38
C ASP A 131 8.49 -10.24 -16.61
N LYS A 132 8.00 -9.31 -17.44
CA LYS A 132 6.59 -9.29 -17.87
C LYS A 132 6.32 -10.54 -18.72
N LYS A 133 5.13 -11.10 -18.62
CA LYS A 133 4.68 -12.17 -19.52
C LYS A 133 4.31 -11.60 -20.88
N GLU A 134 4.70 -12.28 -21.95
CA GLU A 134 4.27 -11.93 -23.31
C GLU A 134 2.77 -12.18 -23.51
N ASP A 135 2.25 -13.24 -22.87
CA ASP A 135 0.84 -13.65 -22.90
C ASP A 135 0.08 -13.24 -21.62
N GLY A 136 0.57 -12.24 -20.90
CA GLY A 136 -0.07 -11.72 -19.68
C GLY A 136 -1.45 -11.13 -19.97
N GLU A 137 -2.24 -10.90 -18.91
CA GLU A 137 -3.55 -10.22 -19.06
C GLU A 137 -3.42 -8.76 -19.52
N GLU A 138 -2.17 -8.26 -19.71
CA GLU A 138 -1.83 -6.89 -20.14
C GLU A 138 -2.61 -5.81 -19.38
N THR A 139 -2.81 -6.04 -18.07
CA THR A 139 -3.56 -5.10 -17.25
C THR A 139 -2.71 -3.90 -16.86
N LEU A 140 -1.37 -4.08 -16.74
CA LEU A 140 -0.45 -2.99 -16.43
C LEU A 140 -0.20 -2.11 -17.65
N CYS A 141 -0.43 -0.81 -17.51
CA CYS A 141 -0.22 0.12 -18.61
C CYS A 141 1.27 0.30 -18.96
N GLU A 142 1.57 0.60 -20.23
CA GLU A 142 2.93 0.75 -20.75
C GLU A 142 3.71 1.86 -20.00
N SER A 143 3.04 2.92 -19.61
CA SER A 143 3.67 4.02 -18.86
C SER A 143 4.19 3.66 -17.48
N ILE A 144 3.95 2.46 -16.93
CA ILE A 144 4.58 1.98 -15.68
C ILE A 144 6.09 1.79 -15.86
N ALA A 145 6.50 1.18 -16.97
CA ALA A 145 7.91 0.91 -17.28
C ALA A 145 8.13 1.00 -18.80
N PRO A 146 8.18 2.22 -19.38
CA PRO A 146 8.21 2.40 -20.82
C PRO A 146 9.39 1.71 -21.48
N GLY A 147 9.12 0.85 -22.48
CA GLY A 147 10.13 0.12 -23.23
C GLY A 147 10.96 -0.87 -22.39
N ASN A 148 10.54 -1.19 -21.16
CA ASN A 148 11.27 -2.11 -20.28
C ASN A 148 10.53 -3.47 -20.22
N PRO A 149 11.20 -4.59 -20.52
CA PRO A 149 10.60 -5.92 -20.39
C PRO A 149 10.37 -6.34 -18.94
N LYS A 150 10.92 -5.59 -17.96
CA LYS A 150 10.77 -5.86 -16.54
C LYS A 150 9.95 -4.78 -15.85
N VAL A 151 9.26 -5.19 -14.80
CA VAL A 151 8.53 -4.31 -13.89
C VAL A 151 8.96 -4.58 -12.45
N GLY A 152 9.10 -3.52 -11.65
CA GLY A 152 9.32 -3.64 -10.21
C GLY A 152 8.00 -3.95 -9.51
N VAL A 153 7.93 -5.06 -8.78
CA VAL A 153 6.71 -5.49 -8.08
C VAL A 153 7.01 -5.69 -6.61
N MET A 154 6.06 -5.33 -5.77
CA MET A 154 6.08 -5.58 -4.32
C MET A 154 4.71 -5.99 -3.82
N LEU A 155 4.67 -6.62 -2.66
CA LEU A 155 3.44 -6.92 -1.93
C LEU A 155 3.25 -5.94 -0.75
N PRO A 156 2.01 -5.74 -0.29
CA PRO A 156 1.73 -4.82 0.79
C PRO A 156 2.42 -5.23 2.09
N TYR A 157 2.96 -4.25 2.81
CA TYR A 157 3.70 -4.42 4.06
C TYR A 157 3.12 -3.60 5.22
N ALA A 158 2.12 -2.77 4.96
CA ALA A 158 1.46 -1.95 5.98
C ALA A 158 -0.06 -2.16 5.95
N PRO A 159 -0.75 -2.09 7.11
CA PRO A 159 -2.21 -2.30 7.18
C PRO A 159 -3.02 -1.42 6.23
N VAL A 160 -2.66 -0.14 6.08
CA VAL A 160 -3.34 0.77 5.16
C VAL A 160 -3.26 0.29 3.70
N GLN A 161 -2.13 -0.28 3.28
CA GLN A 161 -1.94 -0.82 1.94
C GLN A 161 -2.82 -2.05 1.71
N LEU A 162 -2.89 -2.97 2.68
CA LEU A 162 -3.78 -4.14 2.62
C LEU A 162 -5.25 -3.72 2.49
N LEU A 163 -5.68 -2.71 3.25
CA LEU A 163 -7.05 -2.18 3.19
C LEU A 163 -7.35 -1.52 1.84
N LEU A 164 -6.38 -0.86 1.24
CA LEU A 164 -6.56 -0.20 -0.06
C LEU A 164 -6.57 -1.19 -1.22
N LEU A 165 -5.66 -2.15 -1.23
CA LEU A 165 -5.45 -3.09 -2.35
C LEU A 165 -6.49 -4.20 -2.45
N SER A 166 -7.43 -4.31 -1.53
CA SER A 166 -8.44 -5.38 -1.60
C SER A 166 -9.23 -5.39 -2.93
N LEU A 167 -9.08 -4.37 -3.80
CA LEU A 167 -9.71 -4.27 -5.14
C LEU A 167 -8.88 -3.55 -6.23
N ILE A 168 -7.67 -3.02 -5.98
CA ILE A 168 -6.98 -2.13 -6.93
C ILE A 168 -5.47 -2.40 -6.93
N HIS A 169 -4.82 -2.36 -8.10
CA HIS A 169 -3.37 -2.29 -8.23
C HIS A 169 -2.90 -0.84 -8.09
N ILE A 170 -1.85 -0.61 -7.30
CA ILE A 170 -1.31 0.73 -7.01
C ILE A 170 0.10 0.83 -7.57
N SER A 171 0.41 1.91 -8.31
CA SER A 171 1.77 2.25 -8.72
C SER A 171 2.40 3.27 -7.77
N GLU A 172 3.67 3.12 -7.48
CA GLU A 172 4.52 4.07 -6.74
C GLU A 172 5.48 4.85 -7.65
#